data_95b8b238c2ae8d8502e4b28dd44e1077
#
_entry.id   95b8b238c2ae8d8502e4b28dd44e1077
#
_cell.length_a   1.000
_cell.length_b   1.000
_cell.length_c   1.000
_cell.angle_alpha   90.00
_cell.angle_beta   90.00
_cell.angle_gamma   90.00
#
_symmetry.space_group_name_H-M   'P 1'
#
loop_
_entity.id
_entity.type
_entity.pdbx_description
1 polymer ?
#
loop_
_entity_poly.entity_id
_entity_poly.type
_entity_poly.pdbx_seq_one_letter_code
_entity_poly.pdbx_strand_id
1 'polypeptide(L)'
;MKKFVIIMLIAVVAATSAFASGLSLGIMQNYLHTMIVGDLNSNHFGVEAAAGIPLVSGIAGTIDYISRGGIDEETGEKEDFDLVGLFLFPAGVVNGYAKVVNTKHFEWRLGLQVDAISLMSDDHFSFIAVAGIGTGFEFKFNNGFSVNLSGAFPLAALLPEEAAQYTLFYYTTKGDDNWDFLMILPLVVNQFARLSLKWEI
;
A
#
# COMPACT_ATOMS: atom_id res chain seq x y z
N MET A 1 -10.33 -14.41 -16.20
CA MET A 1 -9.23 -13.54 -15.75
C MET A 1 -9.03 -13.57 -14.22
N LYS A 2 -10.06 -13.32 -13.36
CA LYS A 2 -9.89 -13.29 -11.88
C LYS A 2 -9.24 -14.55 -11.30
N LYS A 3 -9.67 -15.74 -11.74
CA LYS A 3 -9.10 -17.03 -11.26
C LYS A 3 -7.64 -17.21 -11.65
N PHE A 4 -7.23 -16.75 -12.83
CA PHE A 4 -5.85 -16.85 -13.32
C PHE A 4 -4.90 -15.96 -12.50
N VAL A 5 -5.33 -14.74 -12.17
CA VAL A 5 -4.55 -13.82 -11.32
C VAL A 5 -4.36 -14.41 -9.92
N ILE A 6 -5.42 -14.98 -9.33
CA ILE A 6 -5.33 -15.62 -8.01
C ILE A 6 -4.38 -16.83 -8.06
N ILE A 7 -4.47 -17.69 -9.09
CA ILE A 7 -3.59 -18.84 -9.25
C ILE A 7 -2.14 -18.40 -9.43
N MET A 8 -1.88 -17.36 -10.24
CA MET A 8 -0.53 -16.78 -10.39
C MET A 8 -0.01 -16.22 -9.07
N LEU A 9 -0.84 -15.51 -8.32
CA LEU A 9 -0.44 -14.97 -7.02
C LEU A 9 -0.08 -16.09 -6.03
N ILE A 10 -0.92 -17.14 -5.96
CA ILE A 10 -0.65 -18.32 -5.13
C ILE A 10 0.62 -19.04 -5.59
N ALA A 11 0.83 -19.18 -6.90
CA ALA A 11 2.03 -19.82 -7.45
C ALA A 11 3.31 -19.01 -7.14
N VAL A 12 3.25 -17.69 -7.22
CA VAL A 12 4.37 -16.81 -6.84
C VAL A 12 4.67 -16.92 -5.35
N VAL A 13 3.65 -16.86 -4.50
CA VAL A 13 3.81 -17.01 -3.04
C VAL A 13 4.33 -18.42 -2.69
N ALA A 14 3.81 -19.47 -3.33
CA ALA A 14 4.29 -20.84 -3.09
C ALA A 14 5.72 -21.05 -3.59
N ALA A 15 6.08 -20.50 -4.75
CA ALA A 15 7.44 -20.57 -5.27
C ALA A 15 8.43 -19.81 -4.37
N THR A 16 8.07 -18.61 -3.93
CA THR A 16 8.93 -17.84 -3.03
C THR A 16 9.06 -18.48 -1.66
N SER A 17 8.00 -19.09 -1.12
CA SER A 17 8.07 -19.81 0.17
C SER A 17 8.96 -21.07 0.10
N ALA A 18 9.00 -21.74 -1.05
CA ALA A 18 9.88 -22.91 -1.25
C ALA A 18 11.38 -22.55 -1.28
N PHE A 19 11.72 -21.29 -1.61
CA PHE A 19 13.09 -20.79 -1.67
C PHE A 19 13.40 -19.75 -0.57
N ALA A 20 12.41 -19.43 0.28
CA ALA A 20 12.60 -18.49 1.37
C ALA A 20 13.57 -19.06 2.41
N SER A 21 14.60 -18.30 2.75
CA SER A 21 15.53 -18.58 3.84
C SER A 21 15.16 -17.86 5.13
N GLY A 22 14.23 -16.90 5.05
CA GLY A 22 13.77 -16.09 6.19
C GLY A 22 12.33 -15.60 6.02
N LEU A 23 11.65 -15.51 7.16
CA LEU A 23 10.37 -14.86 7.31
C LEU A 23 10.55 -13.70 8.29
N SER A 24 10.09 -12.52 7.92
CA SER A 24 10.00 -11.40 8.84
C SER A 24 8.57 -10.90 8.93
N LEU A 25 8.14 -10.51 10.12
CA LEU A 25 6.86 -9.85 10.35
C LEU A 25 7.09 -8.48 10.98
N GLY A 26 6.17 -7.56 10.72
CA GLY A 26 6.31 -6.22 11.24
C GLY A 26 5.14 -5.30 10.97
N ILE A 27 5.43 -4.02 11.11
CA ILE A 27 4.49 -2.93 10.85
C ILE A 27 5.08 -2.06 9.74
N MET A 28 4.25 -1.70 8.79
CA MET A 28 4.55 -0.76 7.71
C MET A 28 3.67 0.46 7.85
N GLN A 29 4.27 1.64 7.73
CA GLN A 29 3.56 2.91 7.64
C GLN A 29 3.86 3.54 6.29
N ASN A 30 2.82 3.86 5.54
CA ASN A 30 2.89 4.79 4.42
C ASN A 30 2.24 6.12 4.82
N TYR A 31 1.97 7.00 3.86
CA TYR A 31 1.40 8.31 4.15
C TYR A 31 0.03 8.23 4.86
N LEU A 32 -0.84 7.32 4.43
CA LEU A 32 -2.22 7.21 4.94
C LEU A 32 -2.45 5.98 5.84
N HIS A 33 -1.78 4.85 5.55
CA HIS A 33 -2.14 3.55 6.11
C HIS A 33 -1.07 3.01 7.04
N THR A 34 -1.52 2.43 8.14
CA THR A 34 -0.73 1.55 9.00
C THR A 34 -1.11 0.11 8.67
N MET A 35 -0.12 -0.70 8.34
CA MET A 35 -0.30 -2.05 7.82
C MET A 35 0.53 -3.06 8.61
N ILE A 36 0.03 -4.29 8.70
CA ILE A 36 0.86 -5.43 9.08
C ILE A 36 1.58 -5.90 7.84
N VAL A 37 2.88 -6.12 7.93
CA VAL A 37 3.74 -6.55 6.83
C VAL A 37 4.36 -7.90 7.11
N GLY A 38 4.34 -8.78 6.10
CA GLY A 38 5.09 -10.02 6.05
C GLY A 38 6.08 -9.98 4.90
N ASP A 39 7.29 -10.45 5.12
CA ASP A 39 8.38 -10.46 4.13
C ASP A 39 9.00 -11.86 4.10
N LEU A 40 8.78 -12.55 2.98
CA LEU A 40 9.43 -13.82 2.66
C LEU A 40 10.63 -13.56 1.78
N ASN A 41 11.82 -13.89 2.25
CA ASN A 41 13.04 -13.55 1.55
C ASN A 41 14.03 -14.71 1.44
N SER A 42 14.82 -14.69 0.39
CA SER A 42 15.98 -15.52 0.15
C SER A 42 17.24 -14.65 0.05
N ASN A 43 18.36 -15.26 -0.31
CA ASN A 43 19.59 -14.49 -0.52
C ASN A 43 19.54 -13.49 -1.67
N HIS A 44 18.68 -13.71 -2.66
CA HIS A 44 18.66 -12.92 -3.90
C HIS A 44 17.32 -12.24 -4.16
N PHE A 45 16.21 -12.81 -3.70
CA PHE A 45 14.85 -12.36 -4.00
C PHE A 45 14.00 -12.37 -2.74
N GLY A 46 12.91 -11.63 -2.79
CA GLY A 46 11.88 -11.70 -1.77
C GLY A 46 10.53 -11.21 -2.26
N VAL A 47 9.52 -11.48 -1.44
CA VAL A 47 8.16 -10.97 -1.61
C VAL A 47 7.71 -10.40 -0.29
N GLU A 48 7.38 -9.13 -0.31
CA GLU A 48 6.79 -8.41 0.82
C GLU A 48 5.30 -8.20 0.54
N ALA A 49 4.46 -8.52 1.49
CA ALA A 49 3.04 -8.26 1.43
C ALA A 49 2.58 -7.55 2.70
N ALA A 50 1.75 -6.55 2.57
CA ALA A 50 1.21 -5.79 3.69
C ALA A 50 -0.29 -5.52 3.48
N ALA A 51 -1.03 -5.45 4.58
CA ALA A 51 -2.43 -5.05 4.58
C ALA A 51 -2.74 -4.25 5.85
N GLY A 52 -3.61 -3.28 5.74
CA GLY A 52 -3.97 -2.41 6.86
C GLY A 52 -5.03 -1.38 6.56
N ILE A 53 -5.19 -0.46 7.50
CA ILE A 53 -6.25 0.53 7.54
C ILE A 53 -5.66 1.95 7.57
N PRO A 54 -6.43 2.98 7.18
CA PRO A 54 -5.99 4.38 7.22
C PRO A 54 -6.01 4.94 8.66
N LEU A 55 -5.16 4.40 9.54
CA LEU A 55 -5.16 4.72 10.96
C LEU A 55 -4.90 6.21 11.23
N VAL A 56 -3.96 6.81 10.53
CA VAL A 56 -3.59 8.22 10.74
C VAL A 56 -4.73 9.15 10.34
N SER A 57 -5.32 8.94 9.16
CA SER A 57 -6.45 9.74 8.69
C SER A 57 -7.72 9.48 9.51
N GLY A 58 -7.96 8.25 9.94
CA GLY A 58 -9.08 7.92 10.83
C GLY A 58 -8.98 8.61 12.18
N ILE A 59 -7.80 8.63 12.79
CA ILE A 59 -7.56 9.38 14.05
C ILE A 59 -7.71 10.88 13.82
N ALA A 60 -7.15 11.43 12.73
CA ALA A 60 -7.27 12.85 12.41
C ALA A 60 -8.73 13.27 12.20
N GLY A 61 -9.52 12.48 11.45
CA GLY A 61 -10.95 12.73 11.26
C GLY A 61 -11.75 12.65 12.57
N THR A 62 -11.38 11.72 13.46
CA THR A 62 -12.00 11.62 14.79
C THR A 62 -11.72 12.87 15.64
N ILE A 63 -10.47 13.34 15.64
CA ILE A 63 -10.07 14.55 16.37
C ILE A 63 -10.79 15.79 15.79
N ASP A 64 -10.87 15.88 14.47
CA ASP A 64 -11.54 16.97 13.78
C ASP A 64 -13.03 17.00 14.14
N TYR A 65 -13.74 15.86 14.05
CA TYR A 65 -15.13 15.73 14.47
C TYR A 65 -15.36 16.19 15.92
N ILE A 66 -14.51 15.74 16.85
CA ILE A 66 -14.60 16.13 18.26
C ILE A 66 -14.35 17.64 18.42
N SER A 67 -13.37 18.21 17.71
CA SER A 67 -13.01 19.62 17.80
C SER A 67 -14.12 20.56 17.31
N ARG A 68 -14.88 20.11 16.30
CA ARG A 68 -16.06 20.81 15.78
C ARG A 68 -17.32 20.62 16.63
N GLY A 69 -17.24 19.80 17.67
CA GLY A 69 -18.41 19.46 18.52
C GLY A 69 -19.46 18.61 17.83
N GLY A 70 -19.08 17.90 16.75
CA GLY A 70 -19.98 17.08 15.94
C GLY A 70 -20.95 17.92 15.10
N ILE A 71 -20.55 19.10 14.68
CA ILE A 71 -21.35 20.00 13.83
C ILE A 71 -20.73 20.01 12.44
N ASP A 72 -21.55 19.81 11.42
CA ASP A 72 -21.17 19.98 10.02
C ASP A 72 -20.92 21.47 9.71
N GLU A 73 -19.77 21.80 9.14
CA GLU A 73 -19.36 23.19 8.87
C GLU A 73 -20.19 23.87 7.79
N GLU A 74 -20.74 23.09 6.84
CA GLU A 74 -21.50 23.62 5.71
C GLU A 74 -22.98 23.83 6.07
N THR A 75 -23.56 22.88 6.78
CA THR A 75 -24.99 22.89 7.10
C THR A 75 -25.30 23.44 8.48
N GLY A 76 -24.31 23.45 9.40
CA GLY A 76 -24.48 23.81 10.80
C GLY A 76 -25.34 22.81 11.61
N GLU A 77 -25.67 21.67 11.02
CA GLU A 77 -26.43 20.61 11.66
C GLU A 77 -25.52 19.65 12.43
N LYS A 78 -26.14 18.88 13.33
CA LYS A 78 -25.41 17.86 14.07
C LYS A 78 -25.13 16.68 13.14
N GLU A 79 -23.86 16.37 12.99
CA GLU A 79 -23.37 15.25 12.18
C GLU A 79 -23.35 13.95 13.01
N ASP A 80 -23.81 12.85 12.42
CA ASP A 80 -23.66 11.54 13.03
C ASP A 80 -22.21 11.05 12.89
N PHE A 81 -21.62 10.64 14.01
CA PHE A 81 -20.23 10.17 14.00
C PHE A 81 -20.13 8.77 13.38
N ASP A 82 -19.63 8.71 12.16
CA ASP A 82 -19.33 7.45 11.46
C ASP A 82 -17.88 7.00 11.71
N LEU A 83 -17.65 6.37 12.86
CA LEU A 83 -16.34 5.80 13.21
C LEU A 83 -15.92 4.74 12.18
N VAL A 84 -16.85 3.97 11.65
CA VAL A 84 -16.55 2.89 10.72
C VAL A 84 -16.13 3.47 9.38
N GLY A 85 -16.83 4.49 8.88
CA GLY A 85 -16.51 5.17 7.62
C GLY A 85 -15.10 5.74 7.59
N LEU A 86 -14.60 6.25 8.71
CA LEU A 86 -13.23 6.78 8.81
C LEU A 86 -12.13 5.73 8.59
N PHE A 87 -12.43 4.44 8.77
CA PHE A 87 -11.48 3.33 8.61
C PHE A 87 -11.82 2.40 7.43
N LEU A 88 -12.84 2.72 6.64
CA LEU A 88 -13.39 1.86 5.57
C LEU A 88 -12.56 1.80 4.28
N PHE A 89 -11.35 2.34 4.26
CA PHE A 89 -10.48 2.32 3.10
C PHE A 89 -9.25 1.43 3.34
N PRO A 90 -9.42 0.10 3.57
CA PRO A 90 -8.28 -0.78 3.76
C PRO A 90 -7.40 -0.79 2.51
N ALA A 91 -6.10 -0.84 2.75
CA ALA A 91 -5.10 -0.90 1.70
C ALA A 91 -4.30 -2.20 1.79
N GLY A 92 -3.79 -2.61 0.64
CA GLY A 92 -2.85 -3.71 0.52
C GLY A 92 -1.68 -3.34 -0.37
N VAL A 93 -0.53 -3.92 -0.07
CA VAL A 93 0.70 -3.77 -0.84
C VAL A 93 1.28 -5.14 -1.11
N VAL A 94 1.71 -5.37 -2.34
CA VAL A 94 2.53 -6.53 -2.69
C VAL A 94 3.73 -6.04 -3.47
N ASN A 95 4.92 -6.43 -3.02
CA ASN A 95 6.18 -6.06 -3.63
C ASN A 95 7.04 -7.31 -3.85
N GLY A 96 7.30 -7.67 -5.11
CA GLY A 96 8.28 -8.67 -5.47
C GLY A 96 9.59 -7.99 -5.83
N TYR A 97 10.70 -8.35 -5.16
CA TYR A 97 11.96 -7.64 -5.29
C TYR A 97 13.17 -8.55 -5.46
N ALA A 98 14.20 -8.03 -6.12
CA ALA A 98 15.55 -8.57 -6.13
C ALA A 98 16.45 -7.77 -5.18
N LYS A 99 17.38 -8.44 -4.51
CA LYS A 99 18.42 -7.82 -3.68
C LYS A 99 19.61 -7.44 -4.55
N VAL A 100 19.72 -6.17 -4.87
CA VAL A 100 20.84 -5.61 -5.66
C VAL A 100 22.12 -5.59 -4.83
N VAL A 101 21.96 -5.24 -3.55
CA VAL A 101 23.02 -5.34 -2.53
C VAL A 101 22.47 -6.12 -1.36
N ASN A 102 23.22 -7.11 -0.88
CA ASN A 102 22.83 -7.89 0.29
C ASN A 102 24.06 -8.12 1.17
N THR A 103 24.12 -7.41 2.27
CA THR A 103 25.17 -7.54 3.29
C THR A 103 24.53 -7.92 4.63
N LYS A 104 25.38 -8.18 5.64
CA LYS A 104 24.91 -8.50 6.99
C LYS A 104 24.03 -7.41 7.61
N HIS A 105 24.28 -6.13 7.27
CA HIS A 105 23.64 -4.98 7.93
C HIS A 105 22.84 -4.10 7.00
N PHE A 106 22.88 -4.36 5.68
CA PHE A 106 22.25 -3.51 4.69
C PHE A 106 21.79 -4.30 3.46
N GLU A 107 20.61 -4.03 3.02
CA GLU A 107 20.06 -4.49 1.72
C GLU A 107 19.61 -3.31 0.89
N TRP A 108 19.90 -3.35 -0.41
CA TRP A 108 19.21 -2.55 -1.40
C TRP A 108 18.34 -3.45 -2.26
N ARG A 109 17.07 -3.12 -2.33
CA ARG A 109 16.05 -3.87 -3.03
C ARG A 109 15.54 -3.09 -4.24
N LEU A 110 15.29 -3.79 -5.33
CA LEU A 110 14.66 -3.25 -6.52
C LEU A 110 13.60 -4.24 -7.02
N GLY A 111 12.40 -3.78 -7.35
CA GLY A 111 11.35 -4.70 -7.70
C GLY A 111 10.11 -4.08 -8.33
N LEU A 112 9.08 -4.89 -8.44
CA LEU A 112 7.75 -4.48 -8.89
C LEU A 112 6.80 -4.48 -7.71
N GLN A 113 6.03 -3.42 -7.60
CA GLN A 113 5.12 -3.19 -6.51
C GLN A 113 3.72 -2.88 -7.02
N VAL A 114 2.74 -3.41 -6.31
CA VAL A 114 1.32 -3.08 -6.52
C VAL A 114 0.75 -2.64 -5.17
N ASP A 115 0.18 -1.45 -5.16
CA ASP A 115 -0.63 -0.92 -4.08
C ASP A 115 -2.08 -0.93 -4.48
N ALA A 116 -2.94 -1.35 -3.58
CA ALA A 116 -4.38 -1.32 -3.77
C ALA A 116 -5.07 -0.70 -2.57
N ILE A 117 -6.08 0.14 -2.82
CA ILE A 117 -7.00 0.64 -1.79
C ILE A 117 -8.39 0.16 -2.17
N SER A 118 -9.11 -0.41 -1.21
CA SER A 118 -10.52 -0.72 -1.41
C SER A 118 -11.37 0.51 -1.10
N LEU A 119 -12.37 0.73 -1.95
CA LEU A 119 -13.41 1.71 -1.76
C LEU A 119 -14.69 0.94 -1.44
N MET A 120 -15.15 1.05 -0.21
CA MET A 120 -16.41 0.43 0.22
C MET A 120 -17.49 1.50 0.26
N SER A 121 -18.53 1.30 -0.51
CA SER A 121 -19.78 2.04 -0.44
C SER A 121 -20.91 1.06 -0.12
N ASP A 122 -22.03 1.51 0.42
CA ASP A 122 -23.11 0.68 0.95
C ASP A 122 -23.60 -0.43 0.00
N ASP A 123 -23.47 -0.22 -1.31
CA ASP A 123 -23.95 -1.17 -2.32
C ASP A 123 -22.85 -1.76 -3.22
N HIS A 124 -21.61 -1.24 -3.19
CA HIS A 124 -20.58 -1.64 -4.15
C HIS A 124 -19.20 -1.73 -3.49
N PHE A 125 -18.54 -2.86 -3.72
CA PHE A 125 -17.11 -3.02 -3.42
C PHE A 125 -16.31 -2.71 -4.69
N SER A 126 -15.49 -1.68 -4.64
CA SER A 126 -14.53 -1.37 -5.70
C SER A 126 -13.12 -1.26 -5.13
N PHE A 127 -12.12 -1.32 -5.99
CA PHE A 127 -10.74 -1.09 -5.59
C PHE A 127 -9.99 -0.33 -6.67
N ILE A 128 -9.05 0.47 -6.23
CA ILE A 128 -8.08 1.14 -7.10
C ILE A 128 -6.72 0.51 -6.83
N ALA A 129 -5.98 0.17 -7.89
CA ALA A 129 -4.63 -0.37 -7.76
C ALA A 129 -3.64 0.45 -8.59
N VAL A 130 -2.46 0.66 -8.04
CA VAL A 130 -1.34 1.32 -8.74
C VAL A 130 -0.14 0.39 -8.74
N ALA A 131 0.38 0.12 -9.92
CA ALA A 131 1.59 -0.67 -10.11
C ALA A 131 2.78 0.25 -10.42
N GLY A 132 3.95 -0.10 -9.89
CA GLY A 132 5.15 0.69 -10.07
C GLY A 132 6.44 -0.09 -9.94
N ILE A 133 7.56 0.58 -10.21
CA ILE A 133 8.90 0.08 -9.92
C ILE A 133 9.28 0.55 -8.53
N GLY A 134 9.48 -0.41 -7.63
CA GLY A 134 9.83 -0.18 -6.24
C GLY A 134 11.32 -0.26 -5.97
N THR A 135 11.80 0.57 -5.05
CA THR A 135 13.12 0.46 -4.46
C THR A 135 13.02 0.53 -2.94
N GLY A 136 13.94 -0.12 -2.24
CA GLY A 136 13.97 -0.11 -0.77
C GLY A 136 15.36 -0.29 -0.22
N PHE A 137 15.60 0.34 0.92
CA PHE A 137 16.84 0.24 1.70
C PHE A 137 16.52 -0.32 3.06
N GLU A 138 17.00 -1.52 3.35
CA GLU A 138 16.79 -2.18 4.63
C GLU A 138 18.08 -2.20 5.44
N PHE A 139 17.98 -1.70 6.66
CA PHE A 139 19.03 -1.71 7.66
C PHE A 139 18.74 -2.81 8.68
N LYS A 140 19.64 -3.78 8.79
CA LYS A 140 19.51 -4.96 9.65
C LYS A 140 20.34 -4.82 10.90
N PHE A 141 19.75 -5.13 12.04
CA PHE A 141 20.40 -5.11 13.35
C PHE A 141 20.68 -6.54 13.84
N ASN A 142 21.64 -6.70 14.74
CA ASN A 142 22.08 -8.02 15.20
C ASN A 142 21.02 -8.81 16.00
N ASN A 143 19.93 -8.17 16.40
CA ASN A 143 18.85 -8.78 17.19
C ASN A 143 17.67 -9.29 16.33
N GLY A 144 17.86 -9.42 15.02
CA GLY A 144 16.79 -9.79 14.08
C GLY A 144 15.83 -8.66 13.72
N PHE A 145 16.00 -7.47 14.31
CA PHE A 145 15.22 -6.28 13.95
C PHE A 145 15.76 -5.64 12.67
N SER A 146 14.87 -5.14 11.84
CA SER A 146 15.26 -4.34 10.66
C SER A 146 14.32 -3.15 10.45
N VAL A 147 14.89 -2.13 9.81
CA VAL A 147 14.19 -0.91 9.38
C VAL A 147 14.32 -0.82 7.87
N ASN A 148 13.20 -0.81 7.16
CA ASN A 148 13.16 -0.67 5.72
C ASN A 148 12.50 0.65 5.33
N LEU A 149 13.21 1.46 4.55
CA LEU A 149 12.70 2.64 3.88
C LEU A 149 12.52 2.30 2.40
N SER A 150 11.30 2.34 1.91
CA SER A 150 11.00 1.96 0.53
C SER A 150 10.04 2.95 -0.12
N GLY A 151 9.98 2.89 -1.44
CA GLY A 151 9.06 3.65 -2.24
C GLY A 151 8.99 3.08 -3.65
N ALA A 152 7.98 3.49 -4.42
CA ALA A 152 7.85 3.08 -5.80
C ALA A 152 7.53 4.28 -6.69
N PHE A 153 8.02 4.19 -7.92
CA PHE A 153 7.63 5.09 -9.00
C PHE A 153 6.44 4.48 -9.73
N PRO A 154 5.26 5.11 -9.70
CA PRO A 154 4.06 4.58 -10.31
C PRO A 154 4.18 4.57 -11.84
N LEU A 155 3.80 3.45 -12.45
CA LEU A 155 3.81 3.26 -13.90
C LEU A 155 2.41 3.17 -14.49
N ALA A 156 1.48 2.52 -13.76
CA ALA A 156 0.13 2.28 -14.23
C ALA A 156 -0.85 2.27 -13.07
N ALA A 157 -2.06 2.76 -13.31
CA ALA A 157 -3.18 2.66 -12.40
C ALA A 157 -4.32 1.86 -13.03
N LEU A 158 -4.99 1.02 -12.23
CA LEU A 158 -6.16 0.26 -12.60
C LEU A 158 -7.36 0.81 -11.85
N LEU A 159 -8.36 1.27 -12.61
CA LEU A 159 -9.64 1.72 -12.09
C LEU A 159 -10.71 0.65 -12.34
N PRO A 160 -11.55 0.32 -11.35
CA PRO A 160 -12.50 -0.79 -11.45
C PRO A 160 -13.60 -0.59 -12.48
N GLU A 161 -14.12 0.64 -12.63
CA GLU A 161 -15.30 0.94 -13.45
C GLU A 161 -15.07 0.78 -14.93
N GLU A 162 -13.86 0.95 -15.41
CA GLU A 162 -13.55 0.88 -16.84
C GLU A 162 -12.66 -0.30 -17.22
N ALA A 163 -12.13 -1.07 -16.24
CA ALA A 163 -11.11 -2.11 -16.44
C ALA A 163 -9.92 -1.62 -17.31
N ALA A 164 -9.78 -0.30 -17.45
CA ALA A 164 -8.78 0.34 -18.27
C ALA A 164 -7.50 0.53 -17.46
N GLN A 165 -6.36 0.25 -18.09
CA GLN A 165 -5.06 0.59 -17.54
C GLN A 165 -4.73 2.02 -17.96
N TYR A 166 -4.56 2.90 -16.98
CA TYR A 166 -4.09 4.24 -17.25
C TYR A 166 -2.60 4.34 -16.90
N THR A 167 -1.81 4.81 -17.85
CA THR A 167 -0.44 5.24 -17.55
C THR A 167 -0.49 6.67 -17.01
N LEU A 168 0.37 7.02 -16.05
CA LEU A 168 0.44 8.38 -15.49
C LEU A 168 0.59 9.45 -16.58
N PHE A 169 1.33 9.15 -17.66
CA PHE A 169 1.50 10.04 -18.79
C PHE A 169 0.22 10.25 -19.61
N TYR A 170 -0.69 9.29 -19.61
CA TYR A 170 -1.94 9.40 -20.35
C TYR A 170 -2.89 10.40 -19.69
N TYR A 171 -2.92 10.44 -18.37
CA TYR A 171 -3.76 11.36 -17.59
C TYR A 171 -3.37 12.83 -17.78
N THR A 172 -2.08 13.12 -17.85
CA THR A 172 -1.59 14.50 -18.01
C THR A 172 -1.86 15.07 -19.39
N THR A 173 -2.12 14.24 -20.41
CA THR A 173 -2.31 14.69 -21.79
C THR A 173 -3.79 14.77 -22.24
N LYS A 174 -4.71 14.10 -21.55
CA LYS A 174 -6.12 14.03 -21.94
C LYS A 174 -7.10 14.65 -20.93
N GLY A 175 -6.59 15.25 -19.86
CA GLY A 175 -7.38 15.68 -18.71
C GLY A 175 -8.24 16.90 -18.94
N ASP A 176 -9.50 16.70 -19.30
CA ASP A 176 -10.57 17.65 -19.02
C ASP A 176 -11.27 17.35 -17.66
N ASP A 177 -11.03 16.19 -17.04
CA ASP A 177 -11.58 15.81 -15.74
C ASP A 177 -10.50 15.74 -14.67
N ASN A 178 -10.24 16.86 -14.01
CA ASN A 178 -9.33 16.96 -12.87
C ASN A 178 -9.69 16.05 -11.68
N TRP A 179 -10.90 15.53 -11.64
CA TRP A 179 -11.41 14.70 -10.53
C TRP A 179 -10.73 13.33 -10.44
N ASP A 180 -10.51 12.69 -11.58
CA ASP A 180 -9.91 11.34 -11.61
C ASP A 180 -8.45 11.34 -11.14
N PHE A 181 -7.70 12.41 -11.47
CA PHE A 181 -6.33 12.57 -10.98
C PHE A 181 -6.29 12.77 -9.46
N LEU A 182 -7.23 13.52 -8.89
CA LEU A 182 -7.30 13.75 -7.45
C LEU A 182 -7.62 12.46 -6.67
N MET A 183 -8.37 11.52 -7.26
CA MET A 183 -8.65 10.21 -6.65
C MET A 183 -7.41 9.30 -6.65
N ILE A 184 -6.55 9.41 -7.66
CA ILE A 184 -5.33 8.59 -7.78
C ILE A 184 -4.18 9.19 -6.97
N LEU A 185 -4.18 10.53 -6.78
CA LEU A 185 -3.10 11.23 -6.09
C LEU A 185 -2.74 10.65 -4.72
N PRO A 186 -3.68 10.30 -3.81
CA PRO A 186 -3.35 9.68 -2.54
C PRO A 186 -2.61 8.34 -2.69
N LEU A 187 -2.98 7.53 -3.69
CA LEU A 187 -2.30 6.27 -3.99
C LEU A 187 -0.89 6.48 -4.51
N VAL A 188 -0.73 7.44 -5.41
CA VAL A 188 0.58 7.84 -5.94
C VAL A 188 1.48 8.31 -4.80
N VAL A 189 0.97 9.19 -3.93
CA VAL A 189 1.71 9.70 -2.77
C VAL A 189 2.07 8.57 -1.81
N ASN A 190 1.17 7.61 -1.58
CA ASN A 190 1.43 6.44 -0.74
C ASN A 190 2.55 5.54 -1.28
N GLN A 191 2.81 5.58 -2.59
CA GLN A 191 3.92 4.81 -3.17
C GLN A 191 5.28 5.44 -2.94
N PHE A 192 5.39 6.76 -2.77
CA PHE A 192 6.69 7.43 -2.73
C PHE A 192 7.51 7.17 -1.47
N ALA A 193 6.88 6.94 -0.33
CA ALA A 193 7.61 6.71 0.89
C ALA A 193 6.87 5.77 1.85
N ARG A 194 7.57 4.73 2.29
CA ARG A 194 7.12 3.77 3.29
C ARG A 194 8.24 3.47 4.26
N LEU A 195 7.86 3.35 5.50
CA LEU A 195 8.72 2.90 6.57
C LEU A 195 8.19 1.58 7.12
N SER A 196 9.02 0.55 7.15
CA SER A 196 8.67 -0.74 7.78
C SER A 196 9.62 -1.04 8.91
N LEU A 197 9.07 -1.51 10.00
CA LEU A 197 9.79 -2.05 11.15
C LEU A 197 9.49 -3.54 11.20
N LYS A 198 10.51 -4.40 11.05
CA LYS A 198 10.34 -5.84 10.91
C LYS A 198 11.21 -6.61 11.88
N TRP A 199 10.77 -7.80 12.25
CA TRP A 199 11.51 -8.78 13.04
C TRP A 199 11.56 -10.09 12.29
N GLU A 200 12.75 -10.66 12.19
CA GLU A 200 12.99 -12.00 11.68
C GLU A 200 12.50 -13.03 12.70
N ILE A 201 11.77 -14.04 12.20
CA ILE A 201 11.16 -15.12 12.99
C ILE A 201 11.89 -16.42 12.76
#